data_ea8a62aa6a2febfbea8aac7f91e215b2
#
_entry.id   ea8a62aa6a2febfbea8aac7f91e215b2
#
_cell.length_a   1.000
_cell.length_b   1.000
_cell.length_c   1.000
_cell.angle_alpha   90.00
_cell.angle_beta   90.00
_cell.angle_gamma   90.00
#
_symmetry.space_group_name_H-M   'P 1'
#
loop_
_entity.id
_entity.type
_entity.pdbx_description
1 polymer ?
#
loop_
_entity_poly.entity_id
_entity_poly.type
_entity_poly.pdbx_seq_one_letter_code
_entity_poly.pdbx_strand_id
1 'polypeptide(L)'
;MKVFVTGVCGQLGHDVMNELSKRGYEGIGTDIAPEYAGVQDGTAVTKAPYVSLDITDKQAVTKIITDIHPDVIVHCAAWTAVDMAEDDDKVEKVRAINAGGTQNIADVAKAIDAKMVYISTDYVFDGQGTEPWDPDCKDYKPMNVYGQTKLEGELAVANTLSKYFIVRIAWVFGKNGKNFIKTMLKVGKNHDEVRVVNDQIGTPTYTFDLARLLVDMIETDKYGYYHATNEGGYISWYDFTKEIYKDAGYTTKVIPVTTEEYGLSKAARPFNSRLDKSKLAENGFTPLPSWQDAVKRYIDELDMENL
;
A
#
# COMPACT_ATOMS: atom_id res chain seq x y z
N MET A 1 15.26 -3.35 -18.22
CA MET A 1 13.84 -3.63 -17.95
C MET A 1 13.11 -2.31 -17.87
N LYS A 2 11.99 -2.19 -18.58
CA LYS A 2 11.10 -1.03 -18.59
C LYS A 2 9.91 -1.33 -17.68
N VAL A 3 9.65 -0.49 -16.70
CA VAL A 3 8.62 -0.70 -15.68
C VAL A 3 7.62 0.45 -15.70
N PHE A 4 6.34 0.14 -15.87
CA PHE A 4 5.24 1.10 -15.79
C PHE A 4 4.64 1.08 -14.39
N VAL A 5 4.64 2.22 -13.69
CA VAL A 5 4.20 2.32 -12.30
C VAL A 5 2.99 3.23 -12.21
N THR A 6 1.87 2.71 -11.71
CA THR A 6 0.67 3.52 -11.49
C THR A 6 0.62 4.03 -10.05
N GLY A 7 -0.05 5.17 -9.83
CA GLY A 7 -0.20 5.75 -8.50
C GLY A 7 1.09 6.36 -7.95
N VAL A 8 1.92 6.95 -8.84
CA VAL A 8 3.23 7.48 -8.43
C VAL A 8 3.16 8.75 -7.58
N CYS A 9 2.01 9.44 -7.55
CA CYS A 9 1.76 10.54 -6.61
C CYS A 9 1.42 10.05 -5.20
N GLY A 10 1.18 8.75 -5.02
CA GLY A 10 0.97 8.08 -3.73
C GLY A 10 2.27 7.71 -3.03
N GLN A 11 2.14 7.15 -1.83
CA GLN A 11 3.28 6.78 -0.97
C GLN A 11 4.18 5.74 -1.65
N LEU A 12 3.61 4.58 -2.03
CA LEU A 12 4.37 3.45 -2.55
C LEU A 12 4.89 3.68 -3.97
N GLY A 13 4.06 4.23 -4.87
CA GLY A 13 4.48 4.49 -6.24
C GLY A 13 5.68 5.44 -6.33
N HIS A 14 5.75 6.44 -5.44
CA HIS A 14 6.91 7.32 -5.25
C HIS A 14 8.19 6.51 -4.97
N ASP A 15 8.15 5.64 -3.95
CA ASP A 15 9.32 4.89 -3.52
C ASP A 15 9.72 3.81 -4.56
N VAL A 16 8.74 3.18 -5.22
CA VAL A 16 9.02 2.23 -6.31
C VAL A 16 9.78 2.90 -7.45
N MET A 17 9.36 4.09 -7.90
CA MET A 17 10.06 4.83 -8.96
C MET A 17 11.49 5.18 -8.57
N ASN A 18 11.72 5.57 -7.31
CA ASN A 18 13.05 5.87 -6.81
C ASN A 18 13.93 4.61 -6.73
N GLU A 19 13.40 3.48 -6.26
CA GLU A 19 14.15 2.22 -6.20
C GLU A 19 14.48 1.66 -7.59
N LEU A 20 13.56 1.77 -8.56
CA LEU A 20 13.82 1.41 -9.96
C LEU A 20 14.99 2.21 -10.53
N SER A 21 15.01 3.52 -10.33
CA SER A 21 16.10 4.40 -10.78
C SER A 21 17.43 4.03 -10.13
N LYS A 22 17.43 3.76 -8.82
CA LYS A 22 18.62 3.33 -8.07
C LYS A 22 19.22 2.04 -8.63
N ARG A 23 18.40 1.13 -9.16
CA ARG A 23 18.84 -0.13 -9.79
C ARG A 23 19.09 -0.01 -11.30
N GLY A 24 18.96 1.19 -11.86
CA GLY A 24 19.22 1.41 -13.29
C GLY A 24 18.11 0.90 -14.21
N TYR A 25 16.88 0.73 -13.71
CA TYR A 25 15.72 0.39 -14.53
C TYR A 25 15.04 1.65 -15.06
N GLU A 26 14.41 1.52 -16.23
CA GLU A 26 13.60 2.57 -16.83
C GLU A 26 12.20 2.57 -16.19
N GLY A 27 11.96 3.49 -15.26
CA GLY A 27 10.65 3.70 -14.66
C GLY A 27 9.84 4.74 -15.43
N ILE A 28 8.59 4.43 -15.75
CA ILE A 28 7.61 5.37 -16.32
C ILE A 28 6.45 5.47 -15.34
N GLY A 29 6.24 6.66 -14.77
CA GLY A 29 5.22 6.93 -13.79
C GLY A 29 3.89 7.36 -14.40
N THR A 30 2.79 6.99 -13.75
CA THR A 30 1.46 7.51 -14.09
C THR A 30 0.59 7.73 -12.87
N ASP A 31 -0.26 8.72 -12.94
CA ASP A 31 -1.33 9.01 -11.99
C ASP A 31 -2.44 9.78 -12.71
N ILE A 32 -3.56 10.05 -12.03
CA ILE A 32 -4.67 10.82 -12.58
C ILE A 32 -4.34 12.31 -12.72
N ALA A 33 -3.40 12.82 -11.95
CA ALA A 33 -2.97 14.22 -12.04
C ALA A 33 -2.34 14.53 -13.40
N PRO A 34 -2.46 15.77 -13.92
CA PRO A 34 -1.89 16.14 -15.24
C PRO A 34 -0.35 16.08 -15.27
N GLU A 35 0.30 16.21 -14.10
CA GLU A 35 1.74 16.11 -13.89
C GLU A 35 2.02 15.45 -12.54
N TYR A 36 3.26 15.06 -12.25
CA TYR A 36 3.62 14.49 -10.96
C TYR A 36 3.32 15.48 -9.83
N ALA A 37 2.39 15.13 -8.96
CA ALA A 37 1.87 15.95 -7.86
C ALA A 37 2.30 15.48 -6.46
N GLY A 38 3.31 14.60 -6.38
CA GLY A 38 3.90 14.17 -5.11
C GLY A 38 4.92 15.16 -4.56
N VAL A 39 5.65 14.74 -3.53
CA VAL A 39 6.70 15.56 -2.90
C VAL A 39 7.79 15.90 -3.93
N GLN A 40 8.11 17.20 -4.05
CA GLN A 40 9.12 17.75 -4.97
C GLN A 40 10.49 17.83 -4.28
N ASP A 41 11.05 16.67 -3.93
CA ASP A 41 12.30 16.55 -3.17
C ASP A 41 13.56 16.36 -4.04
N GLY A 42 13.40 16.44 -5.36
CA GLY A 42 14.50 16.27 -6.31
C GLY A 42 14.94 14.82 -6.51
N THR A 43 14.26 13.84 -5.92
CA THR A 43 14.51 12.41 -6.15
C THR A 43 14.14 11.99 -7.58
N ALA A 44 14.47 10.76 -7.96
CA ALA A 44 14.36 10.30 -9.34
C ALA A 44 12.92 10.37 -9.89
N VAL A 45 11.91 10.09 -9.05
CA VAL A 45 10.51 10.14 -9.48
C VAL A 45 10.08 11.52 -9.96
N THR A 46 10.64 12.61 -9.41
CA THR A 46 10.30 13.98 -9.79
C THR A 46 10.82 14.37 -11.19
N LYS A 47 11.71 13.56 -11.76
CA LYS A 47 12.37 13.78 -13.07
C LYS A 47 12.10 12.64 -14.06
N ALA A 48 11.46 11.57 -13.62
CA ALA A 48 11.15 10.41 -14.44
C ALA A 48 10.08 10.76 -15.50
N PRO A 49 10.05 10.02 -16.63
CA PRO A 49 8.93 10.09 -17.56
C PRO A 49 7.60 9.87 -16.83
N TYR A 50 6.64 10.75 -17.11
CA TYR A 50 5.32 10.74 -16.50
C TYR A 50 4.23 10.84 -17.56
N VAL A 51 3.15 10.07 -17.39
CA VAL A 51 1.97 10.13 -18.26
C VAL A 51 0.73 10.25 -17.37
N SER A 52 -0.10 11.27 -17.62
CA SER A 52 -1.41 11.36 -16.96
C SER A 52 -2.35 10.29 -17.49
N LEU A 53 -2.95 9.50 -16.60
CA LEU A 53 -3.83 8.39 -16.97
C LEU A 53 -4.89 8.15 -15.89
N ASP A 54 -6.15 8.19 -16.30
CA ASP A 54 -7.25 7.61 -15.52
C ASP A 54 -7.34 6.11 -15.83
N ILE A 55 -7.05 5.26 -14.85
CA ILE A 55 -7.07 3.81 -15.02
C ILE A 55 -8.48 3.24 -15.30
N THR A 56 -9.53 4.03 -15.06
CA THR A 56 -10.91 3.64 -15.37
C THR A 56 -11.26 3.83 -16.85
N ASP A 57 -10.47 4.61 -17.59
CA ASP A 57 -10.57 4.76 -19.04
C ASP A 57 -9.87 3.60 -19.76
N LYS A 58 -10.65 2.58 -20.12
CA LYS A 58 -10.13 1.38 -20.79
C LYS A 58 -9.39 1.68 -22.10
N GLN A 59 -9.86 2.66 -22.86
CA GLN A 59 -9.26 2.99 -24.17
C GLN A 59 -7.90 3.68 -23.96
N ALA A 60 -7.83 4.64 -23.03
CA ALA A 60 -6.59 5.30 -22.67
C ALA A 60 -5.57 4.32 -22.10
N VAL A 61 -5.97 3.43 -21.16
CA VAL A 61 -5.13 2.38 -20.58
C VAL A 61 -4.57 1.49 -21.69
N THR A 62 -5.43 0.98 -22.56
CA THR A 62 -5.00 0.10 -23.65
C THR A 62 -3.99 0.80 -24.57
N LYS A 63 -4.32 2.01 -25.02
CA LYS A 63 -3.44 2.75 -25.94
C LYS A 63 -2.08 3.06 -25.30
N ILE A 64 -2.08 3.67 -24.11
CA ILE A 64 -0.86 4.15 -23.48
C ILE A 64 0.08 3.00 -23.12
N ILE A 65 -0.43 1.92 -22.48
CA ILE A 65 0.41 0.81 -22.07
C ILE A 65 0.90 0.01 -23.27
N THR A 66 0.09 -0.14 -24.33
CA THR A 66 0.53 -0.79 -25.55
C THR A 66 1.62 0.00 -26.27
N ASP A 67 1.47 1.32 -26.36
CA ASP A 67 2.48 2.21 -27.01
C ASP A 67 3.80 2.21 -26.22
N ILE A 68 3.76 2.19 -24.89
CA ILE A 68 4.96 2.13 -24.02
C ILE A 68 5.60 0.74 -24.07
N HIS A 69 4.80 -0.32 -24.10
CA HIS A 69 5.20 -1.71 -24.09
C HIS A 69 6.18 -2.05 -22.94
N PRO A 70 5.78 -1.89 -21.68
CA PRO A 70 6.63 -2.21 -20.55
C PRO A 70 6.82 -3.74 -20.37
N ASP A 71 7.95 -4.14 -19.79
CA ASP A 71 8.20 -5.52 -19.37
C ASP A 71 7.39 -5.90 -18.12
N VAL A 72 7.16 -4.89 -17.26
CA VAL A 72 6.50 -5.05 -15.97
C VAL A 72 5.57 -3.86 -15.69
N ILE A 73 4.42 -4.14 -15.06
CA ILE A 73 3.51 -3.14 -14.51
C ILE A 73 3.46 -3.29 -13.00
N VAL A 74 3.83 -2.24 -12.25
CA VAL A 74 3.63 -2.17 -10.79
C VAL A 74 2.42 -1.30 -10.52
N HIS A 75 1.32 -1.94 -10.10
CA HIS A 75 0.03 -1.28 -9.95
C HIS A 75 -0.21 -0.86 -8.49
N CYS A 76 0.11 0.41 -8.18
CA CYS A 76 -0.06 1.02 -6.87
C CYS A 76 -1.31 1.94 -6.79
N ALA A 77 -1.90 2.32 -7.92
CA ALA A 77 -3.08 3.18 -7.93
C ALA A 77 -4.29 2.46 -7.31
N ALA A 78 -4.94 3.10 -6.35
CA ALA A 78 -6.14 2.59 -5.70
C ALA A 78 -6.88 3.70 -4.96
N TRP A 79 -8.17 3.53 -4.77
CA TRP A 79 -8.93 4.29 -3.77
C TRP A 79 -8.65 3.69 -2.40
N THR A 80 -8.03 4.47 -1.50
CA THR A 80 -7.58 4.01 -0.17
C THR A 80 -8.28 4.73 0.99
N ALA A 81 -9.20 5.66 0.71
CA ALA A 81 -9.99 6.35 1.73
C ALA A 81 -11.13 5.42 2.22
N VAL A 82 -10.82 4.53 3.16
CA VAL A 82 -11.65 3.40 3.60
C VAL A 82 -13.02 3.87 4.10
N ASP A 83 -13.08 4.90 4.97
CA ASP A 83 -14.36 5.41 5.50
C ASP A 83 -15.21 6.11 4.43
N MET A 84 -14.58 6.84 3.50
CA MET A 84 -15.28 7.47 2.37
C MET A 84 -15.79 6.46 1.35
N ALA A 85 -15.21 5.27 1.29
CA ALA A 85 -15.68 4.21 0.41
C ALA A 85 -17.08 3.70 0.79
N GLU A 86 -17.48 3.90 2.06
CA GLU A 86 -18.81 3.57 2.57
C GLU A 86 -19.90 4.63 2.26
N ASP A 87 -19.54 5.72 1.59
CA ASP A 87 -20.53 6.71 1.14
C ASP A 87 -21.27 6.18 -0.08
N ASP A 88 -22.61 6.16 -0.05
CA ASP A 88 -23.46 5.57 -1.10
C ASP A 88 -23.11 6.12 -2.49
N ASP A 89 -22.78 7.41 -2.59
CA ASP A 89 -22.41 8.08 -3.82
C ASP A 89 -20.99 7.78 -4.30
N LYS A 90 -20.18 7.05 -3.51
CA LYS A 90 -18.79 6.71 -3.82
C LYS A 90 -18.58 5.23 -4.18
N VAL A 91 -19.46 4.34 -3.75
CA VAL A 91 -19.29 2.87 -3.92
C VAL A 91 -18.94 2.48 -5.34
N GLU A 92 -19.71 2.97 -6.34
CA GLU A 92 -19.47 2.66 -7.74
C GLU A 92 -18.15 3.23 -8.26
N LYS A 93 -17.76 4.42 -7.80
CA LYS A 93 -16.47 5.02 -8.14
C LYS A 93 -15.29 4.23 -7.54
N VAL A 94 -15.41 3.81 -6.29
CA VAL A 94 -14.41 2.97 -5.61
C VAL A 94 -14.23 1.66 -6.37
N ARG A 95 -15.34 1.00 -6.75
CA ARG A 95 -15.30 -0.25 -7.52
C ARG A 95 -14.71 -0.03 -8.93
N ALA A 96 -15.09 1.04 -9.61
CA ALA A 96 -14.54 1.38 -10.92
C ALA A 96 -13.02 1.55 -10.87
N ILE A 97 -12.47 2.15 -9.79
CA ILE A 97 -11.03 2.34 -9.62
C ILE A 97 -10.35 1.03 -9.20
N ASN A 98 -10.78 0.41 -8.08
CA ASN A 98 -10.07 -0.71 -7.46
C ASN A 98 -10.22 -2.02 -8.25
N ALA A 99 -11.38 -2.27 -8.83
CA ALA A 99 -11.65 -3.48 -9.59
C ALA A 99 -11.58 -3.22 -11.10
N GLY A 100 -12.34 -2.27 -11.61
CA GLY A 100 -12.43 -1.97 -13.05
C GLY A 100 -11.11 -1.51 -13.64
N GLY A 101 -10.43 -0.53 -13.00
CA GLY A 101 -9.12 -0.04 -13.40
C GLY A 101 -8.06 -1.14 -13.36
N THR A 102 -8.09 -1.99 -12.31
CA THR A 102 -7.21 -3.15 -12.21
C THR A 102 -7.45 -4.15 -13.34
N GLN A 103 -8.72 -4.43 -13.69
CA GLN A 103 -9.06 -5.30 -14.83
C GLN A 103 -8.55 -4.73 -16.16
N ASN A 104 -8.72 -3.42 -16.38
CA ASN A 104 -8.21 -2.76 -17.59
C ASN A 104 -6.70 -2.95 -17.75
N ILE A 105 -5.95 -2.79 -16.66
CA ILE A 105 -4.49 -2.96 -16.64
C ILE A 105 -4.12 -4.44 -16.86
N ALA A 106 -4.80 -5.38 -16.19
CA ALA A 106 -4.54 -6.81 -16.35
C ALA A 106 -4.80 -7.30 -17.78
N ASP A 107 -5.88 -6.81 -18.43
CA ASP A 107 -6.19 -7.14 -19.84
C ASP A 107 -5.04 -6.74 -20.76
N VAL A 108 -4.49 -5.54 -20.59
CA VAL A 108 -3.38 -5.06 -21.42
C VAL A 108 -2.09 -5.78 -21.08
N ALA A 109 -1.79 -5.99 -19.79
CA ALA A 109 -0.62 -6.75 -19.35
C ALA A 109 -0.58 -8.14 -20.01
N LYS A 110 -1.75 -8.82 -20.07
CA LYS A 110 -1.90 -10.09 -20.80
C LYS A 110 -1.60 -9.96 -22.29
N ALA A 111 -2.15 -8.91 -22.92
CA ALA A 111 -2.02 -8.71 -24.37
C ALA A 111 -0.57 -8.46 -24.81
N ILE A 112 0.25 -7.83 -23.96
CA ILE A 112 1.66 -7.52 -24.22
C ILE A 112 2.64 -8.48 -23.53
N ASP A 113 2.13 -9.55 -22.86
CA ASP A 113 2.89 -10.54 -22.09
C ASP A 113 3.75 -9.97 -20.94
N ALA A 114 3.33 -8.83 -20.37
CA ALA A 114 4.02 -8.17 -19.24
C ALA A 114 3.75 -8.88 -17.92
N LYS A 115 4.73 -8.83 -16.98
CA LYS A 115 4.51 -9.17 -15.56
C LYS A 115 3.67 -8.10 -14.89
N MET A 116 2.89 -8.47 -13.87
CA MET A 116 2.14 -7.50 -13.07
C MET A 116 2.35 -7.71 -11.58
N VAL A 117 2.65 -6.62 -10.86
CA VAL A 117 2.59 -6.57 -9.40
C VAL A 117 1.34 -5.80 -9.02
N TYR A 118 0.46 -6.42 -8.24
CA TYR A 118 -0.75 -5.81 -7.70
C TYR A 118 -0.64 -5.67 -6.19
N ILE A 119 -0.85 -4.46 -5.69
CA ILE A 119 -0.83 -4.19 -4.25
C ILE A 119 -2.23 -4.37 -3.68
N SER A 120 -2.38 -5.30 -2.77
CA SER A 120 -3.62 -5.61 -2.07
C SER A 120 -3.51 -5.35 -0.56
N THR A 121 -4.44 -5.86 0.23
CA THR A 121 -4.64 -5.49 1.62
C THR A 121 -5.09 -6.69 2.44
N ASP A 122 -4.84 -6.62 3.77
CA ASP A 122 -5.43 -7.50 4.77
C ASP A 122 -6.96 -7.45 4.85
N TYR A 123 -7.58 -6.38 4.36
CA TYR A 123 -9.05 -6.17 4.35
C TYR A 123 -9.82 -7.16 3.45
N VAL A 124 -9.14 -8.02 2.70
CA VAL A 124 -9.78 -9.10 1.93
C VAL A 124 -10.29 -10.23 2.85
N PHE A 125 -9.83 -10.29 4.08
CA PHE A 125 -10.23 -11.26 5.11
C PHE A 125 -11.31 -10.70 6.04
N ASP A 126 -11.89 -11.56 6.91
CA ASP A 126 -12.93 -11.15 7.87
C ASP A 126 -12.39 -10.43 9.11
N GLY A 127 -11.08 -10.34 9.24
CA GLY A 127 -10.42 -9.64 10.35
C GLY A 127 -10.64 -10.24 11.73
N GLN A 128 -11.08 -11.49 11.80
CA GLN A 128 -11.37 -12.19 13.07
C GLN A 128 -10.24 -13.14 13.46
N GLY A 129 -10.29 -13.61 14.70
CA GLY A 129 -9.29 -14.55 15.23
C GLY A 129 -8.01 -13.88 15.70
N THR A 130 -6.98 -14.68 15.94
CA THR A 130 -5.67 -14.22 16.48
C THR A 130 -4.48 -14.77 15.70
N GLU A 131 -4.71 -15.76 14.84
CA GLU A 131 -3.65 -16.35 14.03
C GLU A 131 -3.36 -15.47 12.81
N PRO A 132 -2.08 -15.40 12.37
CA PRO A 132 -1.73 -14.70 11.14
C PRO A 132 -2.36 -15.37 9.92
N TRP A 133 -2.87 -14.56 9.00
CA TRP A 133 -3.38 -15.03 7.73
C TRP A 133 -2.26 -15.60 6.85
N ASP A 134 -2.49 -16.80 6.31
CA ASP A 134 -1.61 -17.40 5.32
C ASP A 134 -1.77 -16.69 3.96
N PRO A 135 -0.67 -16.42 3.20
CA PRO A 135 -0.75 -15.75 1.90
C PRO A 135 -1.56 -16.53 0.85
N ASP A 136 -1.62 -17.86 0.95
CA ASP A 136 -2.39 -18.70 0.03
C ASP A 136 -3.83 -18.98 0.53
N CYS A 137 -4.22 -18.44 1.69
CA CYS A 137 -5.58 -18.52 2.20
C CYS A 137 -6.56 -17.82 1.24
N LYS A 138 -7.65 -18.51 0.93
CA LYS A 138 -8.74 -18.02 0.06
C LYS A 138 -10.08 -17.91 0.80
N ASP A 139 -10.07 -17.95 2.12
CA ASP A 139 -11.27 -17.72 2.94
C ASP A 139 -11.56 -16.21 3.03
N TYR A 140 -11.92 -15.65 1.90
CA TYR A 140 -12.17 -14.22 1.74
C TYR A 140 -13.52 -13.83 2.33
N LYS A 141 -13.53 -12.80 3.19
CA LYS A 141 -14.76 -12.24 3.79
C LYS A 141 -14.58 -10.75 4.09
N PRO A 142 -14.37 -9.91 3.08
CA PRO A 142 -14.17 -8.48 3.29
C PRO A 142 -15.37 -7.85 4.01
N MET A 143 -15.10 -7.02 5.01
CA MET A 143 -16.12 -6.43 5.88
C MET A 143 -16.62 -5.05 5.41
N ASN A 144 -16.00 -4.48 4.39
CA ASN A 144 -16.30 -3.12 3.91
C ASN A 144 -16.08 -3.00 2.39
N VAL A 145 -16.54 -1.90 1.82
CA VAL A 145 -16.46 -1.63 0.37
C VAL A 145 -15.03 -1.60 -0.14
N TYR A 146 -14.12 -1.02 0.65
CA TYR A 146 -12.70 -0.99 0.29
C TYR A 146 -12.13 -2.42 0.15
N GLY A 147 -12.29 -3.25 1.15
CA GLY A 147 -11.83 -4.65 1.14
C GLY A 147 -12.47 -5.45 0.01
N GLN A 148 -13.79 -5.30 -0.19
CA GLN A 148 -14.53 -5.95 -1.27
C GLN A 148 -13.96 -5.60 -2.65
N THR A 149 -13.77 -4.31 -2.93
CA THR A 149 -13.29 -3.86 -4.24
C THR A 149 -11.81 -4.18 -4.47
N LYS A 150 -10.99 -4.24 -3.41
CA LYS A 150 -9.59 -4.71 -3.49
C LYS A 150 -9.54 -6.21 -3.80
N LEU A 151 -10.41 -7.01 -3.19
CA LEU A 151 -10.54 -8.44 -3.51
C LEU A 151 -10.98 -8.65 -4.96
N GLU A 152 -11.97 -7.90 -5.45
CA GLU A 152 -12.38 -7.94 -6.86
C GLU A 152 -11.18 -7.66 -7.79
N GLY A 153 -10.28 -6.74 -7.41
CA GLY A 153 -9.02 -6.49 -8.11
C GLY A 153 -8.04 -7.67 -8.06
N GLU A 154 -7.87 -8.34 -6.91
CA GLU A 154 -7.05 -9.57 -6.84
C GLU A 154 -7.55 -10.64 -7.80
N LEU A 155 -8.87 -10.86 -7.79
CA LEU A 155 -9.51 -11.86 -8.66
C LEU A 155 -9.39 -11.49 -10.14
N ALA A 156 -9.49 -10.20 -10.49
CA ALA A 156 -9.25 -9.72 -11.85
C ALA A 156 -7.84 -10.08 -12.33
N VAL A 157 -6.82 -9.83 -11.50
CA VAL A 157 -5.42 -10.16 -11.82
C VAL A 157 -5.23 -11.67 -11.93
N ALA A 158 -5.64 -12.44 -10.92
CA ALA A 158 -5.39 -13.88 -10.85
C ALA A 158 -6.13 -14.68 -11.94
N ASN A 159 -7.32 -14.22 -12.34
CA ASN A 159 -8.09 -14.87 -13.42
C ASN A 159 -7.61 -14.48 -14.84
N THR A 160 -6.87 -13.38 -14.96
CA THR A 160 -6.42 -12.86 -16.26
C THR A 160 -4.98 -13.26 -16.58
N LEU A 161 -4.08 -13.23 -15.60
CA LEU A 161 -2.64 -13.37 -15.77
C LEU A 161 -2.11 -14.67 -15.14
N SER A 162 -0.98 -15.14 -15.68
CA SER A 162 -0.13 -16.17 -15.06
C SER A 162 1.17 -15.61 -14.49
N LYS A 163 1.62 -14.43 -14.95
CA LYS A 163 2.83 -13.74 -14.53
C LYS A 163 2.49 -12.60 -13.58
N TYR A 164 2.09 -12.92 -12.33
CA TYR A 164 1.67 -11.91 -11.37
C TYR A 164 2.22 -12.14 -9.97
N PHE A 165 2.41 -11.03 -9.26
CA PHE A 165 2.58 -10.98 -7.81
C PHE A 165 1.40 -10.20 -7.22
N ILE A 166 0.63 -10.81 -6.34
CA ILE A 166 -0.37 -10.13 -5.51
C ILE A 166 0.22 -10.01 -4.12
N VAL A 167 0.50 -8.77 -3.71
CA VAL A 167 1.18 -8.47 -2.45
C VAL A 167 0.21 -7.77 -1.51
N ARG A 168 -0.22 -8.47 -0.46
CA ARG A 168 -1.08 -7.92 0.59
C ARG A 168 -0.24 -7.25 1.66
N ILE A 169 -0.63 -6.05 2.01
CA ILE A 169 0.04 -5.19 2.99
C ILE A 169 -0.96 -4.63 3.99
N ALA A 170 -0.46 -4.10 5.09
CA ALA A 170 -1.28 -3.45 6.12
C ALA A 170 -0.58 -2.20 6.64
N TRP A 171 -1.34 -1.21 7.16
CA TRP A 171 -0.86 -0.05 7.92
C TRP A 171 0.28 0.71 7.24
N VAL A 172 0.04 1.13 6.01
CA VAL A 172 1.04 1.72 5.13
C VAL A 172 1.41 3.13 5.55
N PHE A 173 2.71 3.41 5.57
CA PHE A 173 3.25 4.76 5.72
C PHE A 173 4.42 5.01 4.77
N GLY A 174 4.57 6.27 4.36
CA GLY A 174 5.61 6.69 3.43
C GLY A 174 5.60 8.21 3.26
N LYS A 175 6.49 8.70 2.41
CA LYS A 175 6.81 10.12 2.30
C LYS A 175 5.66 10.96 1.74
N ASN A 176 5.04 10.47 0.66
CA ASN A 176 3.93 11.17 0.01
C ASN A 176 2.60 11.01 0.76
N GLY A 177 1.73 12.01 0.64
CA GLY A 177 0.36 11.95 1.12
C GLY A 177 0.22 11.91 2.65
N LYS A 178 -0.96 11.50 3.08
CA LYS A 178 -1.34 11.40 4.50
C LYS A 178 -1.16 9.96 4.99
N ASN A 179 -0.74 9.79 6.24
CA ASN A 179 -0.70 8.49 6.91
C ASN A 179 -0.88 8.65 8.43
N PHE A 180 -0.96 7.50 9.11
CA PHE A 180 -1.20 7.48 10.55
C PHE A 180 -0.08 8.17 11.34
N ILE A 181 1.19 7.95 10.99
CA ILE A 181 2.34 8.57 11.70
C ILE A 181 2.25 10.10 11.64
N LYS A 182 2.07 10.67 10.44
CA LYS A 182 1.91 12.13 10.27
C LYS A 182 0.71 12.67 11.06
N THR A 183 -0.37 11.91 11.11
CA THR A 183 -1.56 12.29 11.89
C THR A 183 -1.23 12.29 13.38
N MET A 184 -0.60 11.25 13.91
CA MET A 184 -0.24 11.16 15.33
C MET A 184 0.77 12.23 15.72
N LEU A 185 1.76 12.53 14.88
CA LEU A 185 2.71 13.63 15.13
C LEU A 185 2.00 14.99 15.25
N LYS A 186 1.03 15.28 14.38
CA LYS A 186 0.21 16.52 14.48
C LYS A 186 -0.62 16.56 15.76
N VAL A 187 -1.26 15.44 16.09
CA VAL A 187 -2.08 15.35 17.32
C VAL A 187 -1.19 15.50 18.54
N GLY A 188 -0.08 14.76 18.62
CA GLY A 188 0.84 14.82 19.76
C GLY A 188 1.49 16.19 19.98
N LYS A 189 1.71 16.97 18.91
CA LYS A 189 2.22 18.35 19.01
C LYS A 189 1.23 19.30 19.70
N ASN A 190 -0.08 19.02 19.61
CA ASN A 190 -1.15 19.96 20.00
C ASN A 190 -1.99 19.50 21.20
N HIS A 191 -1.73 18.31 21.74
CA HIS A 191 -2.54 17.75 22.83
C HIS A 191 -1.65 17.06 23.87
N ASP A 192 -2.03 17.13 25.14
CA ASP A 192 -1.34 16.47 26.25
C ASP A 192 -1.65 14.97 26.32
N GLU A 193 -2.78 14.54 25.75
CA GLU A 193 -3.18 13.13 25.66
C GLU A 193 -3.94 12.82 24.38
N VAL A 194 -3.88 11.54 23.96
CA VAL A 194 -4.60 11.01 22.81
C VAL A 194 -5.16 9.62 23.11
N ARG A 195 -6.40 9.35 22.65
CA ARG A 195 -7.05 8.03 22.76
C ARG A 195 -6.79 7.23 21.51
N VAL A 196 -6.21 6.01 21.64
CA VAL A 196 -5.84 5.17 20.50
C VAL A 196 -6.29 3.74 20.70
N VAL A 197 -6.82 3.14 19.65
CA VAL A 197 -7.35 1.77 19.62
C VAL A 197 -6.24 0.75 19.94
N ASN A 198 -6.55 -0.20 20.84
CA ASN A 198 -5.61 -1.24 21.28
C ASN A 198 -6.04 -2.68 21.00
N ASP A 199 -7.22 -2.88 20.40
CA ASP A 199 -7.80 -4.20 20.09
C ASP A 199 -7.76 -4.54 18.57
N GLN A 200 -7.16 -3.70 17.75
CA GLN A 200 -6.83 -3.99 16.35
C GLN A 200 -5.33 -4.27 16.26
N ILE A 201 -4.98 -5.46 15.81
CA ILE A 201 -3.59 -5.97 15.84
C ILE A 201 -3.09 -6.27 14.43
N GLY A 202 -1.94 -5.71 14.08
CA GLY A 202 -1.29 -5.89 12.78
C GLY A 202 0.18 -5.53 12.82
N THR A 203 0.75 -5.23 11.66
CA THR A 203 2.13 -4.74 11.54
C THR A 203 2.21 -3.61 10.51
N PRO A 204 2.90 -2.50 10.80
CA PRO A 204 3.09 -1.41 9.84
C PRO A 204 3.91 -1.81 8.62
N THR A 205 3.71 -1.09 7.51
CA THR A 205 4.47 -1.27 6.27
C THR A 205 5.05 0.06 5.81
N TYR A 206 6.37 0.19 5.83
CA TYR A 206 7.08 1.33 5.28
C TYR A 206 7.27 1.15 3.77
N THR A 207 6.77 2.08 2.97
CA THR A 207 6.78 1.99 1.51
C THR A 207 8.18 1.97 0.92
N PHE A 208 9.15 2.61 1.55
CA PHE A 208 10.56 2.57 1.16
C PHE A 208 11.13 1.15 1.23
N ASP A 209 10.85 0.41 2.31
CA ASP A 209 11.29 -0.98 2.45
C ASP A 209 10.54 -1.91 1.50
N LEU A 210 9.23 -1.69 1.35
CA LEU A 210 8.40 -2.47 0.44
C LEU A 210 8.83 -2.28 -1.03
N ALA A 211 9.17 -1.08 -1.44
CA ALA A 211 9.62 -0.79 -2.81
C ALA A 211 10.85 -1.64 -3.19
N ARG A 212 11.82 -1.80 -2.28
CA ARG A 212 12.97 -2.71 -2.46
C ARG A 212 12.50 -4.13 -2.76
N LEU A 213 11.58 -4.66 -1.93
CA LEU A 213 11.07 -6.02 -2.11
C LEU A 213 10.32 -6.19 -3.44
N LEU A 214 9.49 -5.22 -3.81
CA LEU A 214 8.76 -5.28 -5.09
C LEU A 214 9.72 -5.31 -6.28
N VAL A 215 10.82 -4.56 -6.23
CA VAL A 215 11.85 -4.60 -7.29
C VAL A 215 12.62 -5.92 -7.25
N ASP A 216 12.92 -6.50 -6.08
CA ASP A 216 13.45 -7.86 -5.99
C ASP A 216 12.50 -8.89 -6.63
N MET A 217 11.18 -8.77 -6.40
CA MET A 217 10.18 -9.69 -6.96
C MET A 217 10.13 -9.65 -8.49
N ILE A 218 10.14 -8.47 -9.11
CA ILE A 218 10.01 -8.34 -10.57
C ILE A 218 11.22 -8.90 -11.32
N GLU A 219 12.36 -9.05 -10.66
CA GLU A 219 13.57 -9.69 -11.22
C GLU A 219 13.44 -11.22 -11.28
N THR A 220 12.37 -11.81 -10.75
CA THR A 220 12.14 -13.25 -10.64
C THR A 220 10.86 -13.68 -11.36
N ASP A 221 10.64 -14.99 -11.43
CA ASP A 221 9.39 -15.62 -11.89
C ASP A 221 8.67 -16.38 -10.74
N LYS A 222 8.93 -15.98 -9.49
CA LYS A 222 8.32 -16.57 -8.28
C LYS A 222 6.93 -16.01 -8.03
N TYR A 223 6.06 -16.17 -9.03
CA TYR A 223 4.71 -15.63 -9.06
C TYR A 223 3.82 -16.15 -7.93
N GLY A 224 2.73 -15.42 -7.66
CA GLY A 224 1.69 -15.82 -6.72
C GLY A 224 1.35 -14.76 -5.68
N TYR A 225 0.72 -15.22 -4.60
CA TYR A 225 0.29 -14.38 -3.47
C TYR A 225 1.39 -14.29 -2.42
N TYR A 226 1.62 -13.09 -1.91
CA TYR A 226 2.56 -12.79 -0.84
C TYR A 226 1.95 -11.82 0.17
N HIS A 227 2.41 -11.92 1.41
CA HIS A 227 2.19 -10.92 2.44
C HIS A 227 3.50 -10.19 2.72
N ALA A 228 3.45 -8.86 2.81
CA ALA A 228 4.65 -8.04 2.98
C ALA A 228 4.37 -6.84 3.88
N THR A 229 4.68 -7.00 5.17
CA THR A 229 4.76 -5.91 6.16
C THR A 229 6.16 -5.90 6.76
N ASN A 230 6.54 -4.85 7.48
CA ASN A 230 7.80 -4.86 8.23
C ASN A 230 7.84 -6.01 9.26
N GLU A 231 9.02 -6.49 9.63
CA GLU A 231 9.21 -7.48 10.70
C GLU A 231 9.10 -6.81 12.09
N GLY A 232 9.27 -7.58 13.17
CA GLY A 232 9.27 -7.07 14.54
C GLY A 232 8.00 -7.35 15.33
N GLY A 233 7.18 -8.32 14.87
CA GLY A 233 5.99 -8.80 15.54
C GLY A 233 4.71 -8.03 15.24
N TYR A 234 3.65 -8.39 15.94
CA TYR A 234 2.32 -7.83 15.78
C TYR A 234 2.00 -6.90 16.96
N ILE A 235 1.46 -5.73 16.67
CA ILE A 235 1.22 -4.65 17.62
C ILE A 235 -0.18 -4.05 17.43
N SER A 236 -0.64 -3.30 18.43
CA SER A 236 -1.84 -2.46 18.30
C SER A 236 -1.50 -1.06 17.76
N TRP A 237 -2.51 -0.31 17.31
CA TRP A 237 -2.34 1.11 17.00
C TRP A 237 -1.88 1.91 18.22
N TYR A 238 -2.28 1.49 19.43
CA TYR A 238 -1.80 2.07 20.68
C TYR A 238 -0.28 1.89 20.84
N ASP A 239 0.25 0.67 20.65
CA ASP A 239 1.68 0.40 20.73
C ASP A 239 2.46 1.16 19.64
N PHE A 240 1.90 1.19 18.43
CA PHE A 240 2.47 1.95 17.32
C PHE A 240 2.59 3.44 17.64
N THR A 241 1.55 4.05 18.22
CA THR A 241 1.58 5.46 18.63
C THR A 241 2.61 5.72 19.71
N LYS A 242 2.78 4.82 20.68
CA LYS A 242 3.81 4.96 21.72
C LYS A 242 5.22 5.01 21.14
N GLU A 243 5.53 4.16 20.17
CA GLU A 243 6.83 4.17 19.51
C GLU A 243 7.03 5.45 18.69
N ILE A 244 6.00 5.87 17.93
CA ILE A 244 6.03 7.14 17.18
C ILE A 244 6.38 8.31 18.10
N TYR A 245 5.73 8.43 19.27
CA TYR A 245 5.98 9.53 20.20
C TYR A 245 7.34 9.43 20.88
N LYS A 246 7.78 8.23 21.22
CA LYS A 246 9.11 7.98 21.73
C LYS A 246 10.19 8.45 20.75
N ASP A 247 10.10 8.05 19.49
CA ASP A 247 11.08 8.39 18.45
C ASP A 247 11.05 9.88 18.09
N ALA A 248 9.86 10.51 18.17
CA ALA A 248 9.70 11.96 17.96
C ALA A 248 10.05 12.81 19.20
N GLY A 249 10.36 12.19 20.35
CA GLY A 249 10.62 12.91 21.60
C GLY A 249 9.41 13.56 22.24
N TYR A 250 8.19 13.07 21.97
CA TYR A 250 6.94 13.61 22.51
C TYR A 250 6.62 12.99 23.88
N THR A 251 6.08 13.80 24.77
CA THR A 251 5.62 13.39 26.12
C THR A 251 4.10 13.21 26.22
N THR A 252 3.40 13.36 25.10
CA THR A 252 1.94 13.20 24.99
C THR A 252 1.52 11.83 25.48
N LYS A 253 0.57 11.77 26.41
CA LYS A 253 0.07 10.55 26.99
C LYS A 253 -0.83 9.80 26.00
N VAL A 254 -0.54 8.53 25.77
CA VAL A 254 -1.36 7.64 24.93
C VAL A 254 -2.29 6.82 25.80
N ILE A 255 -3.60 6.95 25.60
CA ILE A 255 -4.66 6.25 26.36
C ILE A 255 -5.20 5.11 25.49
N PRO A 256 -5.06 3.83 25.92
CA PRO A 256 -5.64 2.72 25.17
C PRO A 256 -7.16 2.73 25.29
N VAL A 257 -7.83 2.47 24.18
CA VAL A 257 -9.29 2.32 24.10
C VAL A 257 -9.63 1.16 23.18
N THR A 258 -10.81 0.56 23.34
CA THR A 258 -11.32 -0.41 22.39
C THR A 258 -11.86 0.26 21.13
N THR A 259 -12.04 -0.52 20.05
CA THR A 259 -12.71 -0.05 18.83
C THR A 259 -14.11 0.49 19.13
N GLU A 260 -14.85 -0.17 20.02
CA GLU A 260 -16.18 0.25 20.43
C GLU A 260 -16.15 1.60 21.17
N GLU A 261 -15.23 1.76 22.13
CA GLU A 261 -15.05 3.03 22.88
C GLU A 261 -14.56 4.17 21.99
N TYR A 262 -13.82 3.88 20.91
CA TYR A 262 -13.37 4.87 19.95
C TYR A 262 -14.53 5.41 19.10
N GLY A 263 -15.36 4.53 18.55
CA GLY A 263 -16.66 4.84 17.94
C GLY A 263 -16.69 5.77 16.73
N LEU A 264 -15.55 6.16 16.17
CA LEU A 264 -15.45 7.18 15.12
C LEU A 264 -15.28 6.62 13.69
N SER A 265 -15.10 5.31 13.51
CA SER A 265 -14.92 4.72 12.18
C SER A 265 -16.26 4.41 11.53
N LYS A 266 -16.47 4.86 10.28
CA LYS A 266 -17.63 4.52 9.48
C LYS A 266 -17.53 3.11 8.94
N ALA A 267 -16.37 2.75 8.39
CA ALA A 267 -16.09 1.42 7.89
C ALA A 267 -15.73 0.46 9.05
N ALA A 268 -16.21 -0.78 8.99
CA ALA A 268 -15.75 -1.85 9.86
C ALA A 268 -14.25 -2.11 9.65
N ARG A 269 -13.48 -2.18 10.72
CA ARG A 269 -12.04 -2.41 10.66
C ARG A 269 -11.69 -3.78 11.23
N PRO A 270 -10.69 -4.49 10.65
CA PRO A 270 -10.28 -5.80 11.14
C PRO A 270 -9.64 -5.70 12.53
N PHE A 271 -10.05 -6.57 13.44
CA PHE A 271 -9.34 -6.79 14.71
C PHE A 271 -8.03 -7.55 14.48
N ASN A 272 -8.02 -8.42 13.47
CA ASN A 272 -6.87 -9.24 13.09
C ASN A 272 -6.36 -8.85 11.68
N SER A 273 -5.33 -8.03 11.66
CA SER A 273 -4.54 -7.65 10.46
C SER A 273 -3.16 -8.33 10.45
N ARG A 274 -3.00 -9.45 11.19
CA ARG A 274 -1.75 -10.20 11.19
C ARG A 274 -1.59 -10.94 9.89
N LEU A 275 -0.47 -10.73 9.23
CA LEU A 275 -0.13 -11.36 7.95
C LEU A 275 1.11 -12.25 8.13
N ASP A 276 1.01 -13.53 7.80
CA ASP A 276 2.17 -14.42 7.74
C ASP A 276 3.03 -14.07 6.52
N LYS A 277 4.32 -13.86 6.74
CA LYS A 277 5.31 -13.43 5.75
C LYS A 277 6.37 -14.50 5.47
N SER A 278 6.25 -15.68 6.06
CA SER A 278 7.24 -16.76 5.93
C SER A 278 7.55 -17.12 4.47
N LYS A 279 6.54 -17.06 3.61
CA LYS A 279 6.65 -17.31 2.18
C LYS A 279 7.67 -16.40 1.46
N LEU A 280 7.96 -15.21 1.98
CA LEU A 280 9.03 -14.36 1.42
C LEU A 280 10.39 -15.05 1.56
N ALA A 281 10.76 -15.47 2.75
CA ALA A 281 12.04 -16.15 3.02
C ALA A 281 12.11 -17.52 2.33
N GLU A 282 11.03 -18.29 2.33
CA GLU A 282 10.91 -19.58 1.64
C GLU A 282 11.18 -19.47 0.14
N ASN A 283 10.81 -18.35 -0.45
CA ASN A 283 11.11 -18.04 -1.86
C ASN A 283 12.43 -17.26 -2.05
N GLY A 284 13.24 -17.11 -1.00
CA GLY A 284 14.55 -16.47 -1.06
C GLY A 284 14.50 -14.95 -1.19
N PHE A 285 13.35 -14.31 -0.87
CA PHE A 285 13.29 -12.86 -0.72
C PHE A 285 13.74 -12.44 0.67
N THR A 286 14.49 -11.34 0.75
CA THR A 286 14.87 -10.76 2.04
C THR A 286 13.65 -10.08 2.66
N PRO A 287 13.21 -10.46 3.87
CA PRO A 287 12.14 -9.78 4.59
C PRO A 287 12.43 -8.28 4.79
N LEU A 288 11.38 -7.51 5.08
CA LEU A 288 11.53 -6.09 5.42
C LEU A 288 12.18 -5.96 6.79
N PRO A 289 12.91 -4.85 7.08
CA PRO A 289 13.42 -4.55 8.41
C PRO A 289 12.33 -4.52 9.48
N SER A 290 12.72 -4.42 10.77
CA SER A 290 11.72 -4.27 11.84
C SER A 290 10.92 -2.98 11.70
N TRP A 291 9.66 -3.00 12.12
CA TRP A 291 8.80 -1.83 12.05
C TRP A 291 9.33 -0.67 12.95
N GLN A 292 10.03 -1.00 14.05
CA GLN A 292 10.66 0.00 14.92
C GLN A 292 11.76 0.76 14.16
N ASP A 293 12.65 0.03 13.48
CA ASP A 293 13.68 0.63 12.63
C ASP A 293 13.05 1.47 11.50
N ALA A 294 12.00 0.96 10.87
CA ALA A 294 11.29 1.66 9.82
C ALA A 294 10.67 2.99 10.31
N VAL A 295 10.02 2.99 11.48
CA VAL A 295 9.43 4.20 12.09
C VAL A 295 10.52 5.23 12.39
N LYS A 296 11.61 4.79 12.99
CA LYS A 296 12.71 5.70 13.32
C LYS A 296 13.29 6.34 12.07
N ARG A 297 13.63 5.56 11.04
CA ARG A 297 14.14 6.09 9.76
C ARG A 297 13.14 7.06 9.11
N TYR A 298 11.86 6.74 9.15
CA TYR A 298 10.82 7.59 8.59
C TYR A 298 10.69 8.92 9.34
N ILE A 299 10.71 8.92 10.68
CA ILE A 299 10.64 10.15 11.49
C ILE A 299 11.90 11.00 11.27
N ASP A 300 13.08 10.39 11.20
CA ASP A 300 14.35 11.09 10.98
C ASP A 300 14.40 11.82 9.61
N GLU A 301 13.63 11.37 8.61
CA GLU A 301 13.54 12.02 7.28
C GLU A 301 12.39 13.04 7.14
N LEU A 302 11.47 13.11 8.11
CA LEU A 302 10.37 14.04 8.06
C LEU A 302 10.80 15.46 8.43
N ASP A 303 10.28 16.43 7.68
CA ASP A 303 10.34 17.83 8.05
C ASP A 303 9.31 18.11 9.17
N MET A 304 9.76 17.95 10.42
CA MET A 304 8.94 18.09 11.62
C MET A 304 8.39 19.51 11.84
N GLU A 305 8.99 20.52 11.19
CA GLU A 305 8.54 21.92 11.32
C GLU A 305 7.32 22.17 10.43
N ASN A 306 7.25 21.50 9.28
CA ASN A 306 6.19 21.67 8.27
C ASN A 306 5.14 20.54 8.27
N LEU A 307 5.08 19.74 9.34
CA LEU A 307 4.07 18.70 9.54
C LEU A 307 2.70 19.28 9.92
#